data_10161717d830402e4d6adc68d3e852cb
#
_entry.id   10161717d830402e4d6adc68d3e852cb
#
_cell.length_a   1.000
_cell.length_b   1.000
_cell.length_c   1.000
_cell.angle_alpha   90.00
_cell.angle_beta   90.00
_cell.angle_gamma   90.00
#
_symmetry.space_group_name_H-M   'P 1'
#
loop_
_entity.id
_entity.type
_entity.pdbx_description
1 polymer ?
#
loop_
_entity_poly.entity_id
_entity_poly.type
_entity_poly.pdbx_seq_one_letter_code
_entity_poly.pdbx_strand_id
1 'polypeptide(L)'
;MEINLVCGTNFHLIENLITEIKNNNNFEFERIDAQAIFKDEILNRISTFSMFSEKKLIVIDSLLTKIQSEEKSGEWDGFLNNIQSSESENILYLIEKFESESDLNSLKRKNIFKDINFIIKELNVPSGRGSFEKINNWVTSKEKQYGLKLTSNQRSVFVYDSNRDYLLIENELLKLSNFSNGKEINEDDFNNIVSISKN
;
A
#
# COMPACT_ATOMS: atom_id res chain seq x y z
N MET A 1 -18.95 10.79 5.85
CA MET A 1 -17.52 10.44 6.01
C MET A 1 -16.89 10.15 4.65
N GLU A 2 -15.63 10.56 4.43
CA GLU A 2 -14.86 10.25 3.22
C GLU A 2 -14.24 8.86 3.31
N ILE A 3 -14.33 8.07 2.24
CA ILE A 3 -13.78 6.72 2.19
C ILE A 3 -12.62 6.69 1.18
N ASN A 4 -11.41 6.50 1.70
CA ASN A 4 -10.20 6.35 0.90
C ASN A 4 -9.98 4.86 0.61
N LEU A 5 -9.82 4.50 -0.65
CA LEU A 5 -9.52 3.14 -1.08
C LEU A 5 -8.07 3.07 -1.59
N VAL A 6 -7.24 2.30 -0.92
CA VAL A 6 -5.90 1.94 -1.39
C VAL A 6 -5.91 0.49 -1.84
N CYS A 7 -5.63 0.26 -3.10
CA CYS A 7 -5.70 -1.09 -3.65
C CYS A 7 -4.57 -1.35 -4.65
N GLY A 8 -4.27 -2.63 -4.89
CA GLY A 8 -3.27 -2.99 -5.89
C GLY A 8 -2.54 -4.29 -5.63
N THR A 9 -1.55 -4.55 -6.49
CA THR A 9 -0.72 -5.75 -6.45
C THR A 9 0.65 -5.51 -5.82
N ASN A 10 1.01 -4.25 -5.51
CA ASN A 10 2.28 -3.92 -4.86
C ASN A 10 2.08 -3.76 -3.35
N PHE A 11 2.13 -4.87 -2.63
CA PHE A 11 1.90 -4.91 -1.18
C PHE A 11 2.90 -4.05 -0.41
N HIS A 12 4.14 -4.00 -0.86
CA HIS A 12 5.18 -3.19 -0.24
C HIS A 12 4.87 -1.69 -0.29
N LEU A 13 4.48 -1.18 -1.46
CA LEU A 13 4.09 0.24 -1.60
C LEU A 13 2.81 0.56 -0.83
N ILE A 14 1.87 -0.39 -0.72
CA ILE A 14 0.66 -0.22 0.10
C ILE A 14 1.04 -0.06 1.57
N GLU A 15 1.89 -0.94 2.12
CA GLU A 15 2.32 -0.86 3.52
C GLU A 15 3.14 0.41 3.81
N ASN A 16 4.01 0.81 2.90
CA ASN A 16 4.78 2.05 3.03
C ASN A 16 3.84 3.27 3.09
N LEU A 17 2.81 3.30 2.24
CA LEU A 17 1.82 4.38 2.27
C LEU A 17 1.05 4.42 3.59
N ILE A 18 0.62 3.27 4.13
CA ILE A 18 -0.08 3.21 5.42
C ILE A 18 0.82 3.73 6.54
N THR A 19 2.09 3.33 6.51
CA THR A 19 3.09 3.80 7.48
C THR A 19 3.31 5.30 7.40
N GLU A 20 3.39 5.85 6.19
CA GLU A 20 3.49 7.28 5.95
C GLU A 20 2.26 8.03 6.46
N ILE A 21 1.06 7.56 6.14
CA ILE A 21 -0.19 8.16 6.61
C ILE A 21 -0.25 8.17 8.14
N LYS A 22 0.11 7.05 8.78
CA LYS A 22 0.16 6.94 10.24
C LYS A 22 1.13 7.94 10.86
N ASN A 23 2.34 8.07 10.30
CA ASN A 23 3.40 8.90 10.88
C ASN A 23 3.16 10.42 10.65
N ASN A 24 2.45 10.78 9.59
CA ASN A 24 2.17 12.18 9.26
C ASN A 24 0.92 12.74 9.97
N ASN A 25 0.21 11.90 10.73
CA ASN A 25 -0.99 12.31 11.45
C ASN A 25 -0.84 12.04 12.95
N ASN A 26 -1.28 13.00 13.76
CA ASN A 26 -1.34 12.88 15.23
C ASN A 26 -2.70 12.32 15.70
N PHE A 27 -3.36 11.51 14.86
CA PHE A 27 -4.64 10.89 15.19
C PHE A 27 -4.43 9.56 15.91
N GLU A 28 -5.41 9.15 16.69
CA GLU A 28 -5.48 7.79 17.18
C GLU A 28 -5.56 6.84 15.98
N PHE A 29 -4.61 5.89 15.89
CA PHE A 29 -4.51 4.95 14.77
C PHE A 29 -5.09 3.60 15.16
N GLU A 30 -6.01 3.09 14.36
CA GLU A 30 -6.57 1.75 14.50
C GLU A 30 -6.50 1.02 13.16
N ARG A 31 -6.01 -0.24 13.18
CA ARG A 31 -5.99 -1.12 12.02
C ARG A 31 -6.80 -2.37 12.30
N ILE A 32 -7.68 -2.73 11.39
CA ILE A 32 -8.69 -3.77 11.53
C ILE A 32 -8.54 -4.73 10.35
N ASP A 33 -8.47 -6.04 10.61
CA ASP A 33 -8.65 -7.05 9.59
C ASP A 33 -10.14 -7.41 9.53
N ALA A 34 -10.81 -7.04 8.43
CA ALA A 34 -12.22 -7.32 8.26
C ALA A 34 -12.55 -8.82 8.25
N GLN A 35 -11.59 -9.68 7.86
CA GLN A 35 -11.81 -11.13 7.86
C GLN A 35 -11.93 -11.72 9.27
N ALA A 36 -11.35 -11.04 10.27
CA ALA A 36 -11.29 -11.53 11.65
C ALA A 36 -12.46 -11.11 12.53
N ILE A 37 -13.30 -10.14 12.11
CA ILE A 37 -14.36 -9.57 12.95
C ILE A 37 -15.70 -9.49 12.22
N PHE A 38 -16.79 -9.34 12.99
CA PHE A 38 -18.15 -9.23 12.47
C PHE A 38 -18.50 -7.80 12.03
N LYS A 39 -19.51 -7.69 11.17
CA LYS A 39 -20.00 -6.43 10.61
C LYS A 39 -20.30 -5.38 11.69
N ASP A 40 -21.02 -5.77 12.76
CA ASP A 40 -21.43 -4.84 13.82
C ASP A 40 -20.23 -4.31 14.60
N GLU A 41 -19.18 -5.12 14.75
CA GLU A 41 -17.93 -4.68 15.39
C GLU A 41 -17.20 -3.66 14.51
N ILE A 42 -17.16 -3.86 13.18
CA ILE A 42 -16.60 -2.88 12.25
C ILE A 42 -17.34 -1.55 12.37
N LEU A 43 -18.67 -1.58 12.35
CA LEU A 43 -19.51 -0.36 12.51
C LEU A 43 -19.21 0.35 13.82
N ASN A 44 -19.16 -0.37 14.92
CA ASN A 44 -18.88 0.19 16.24
C ASN A 44 -17.53 0.88 16.28
N ARG A 45 -16.47 0.27 15.71
CA ARG A 45 -15.14 0.85 15.70
C ARG A 45 -15.07 2.11 14.83
N ILE A 46 -15.73 2.11 13.66
CA ILE A 46 -15.80 3.28 12.77
C ILE A 46 -16.57 4.44 13.44
N SER A 47 -17.63 4.14 14.19
CA SER A 47 -18.51 5.14 14.80
C SER A 47 -18.01 5.65 16.15
N THR A 48 -17.07 4.95 16.77
CA THR A 48 -16.57 5.32 18.11
C THR A 48 -15.64 6.53 18.01
N PHE A 49 -15.89 7.53 18.84
CA PHE A 49 -15.06 8.72 18.95
C PHE A 49 -13.73 8.38 19.66
N SER A 50 -12.67 9.09 19.30
CA SER A 50 -11.42 9.03 20.05
C SER A 50 -11.59 9.68 21.42
N MET A 51 -10.98 9.10 22.44
CA MET A 51 -10.86 9.72 23.76
C MET A 51 -9.64 10.65 23.87
N PHE A 52 -8.70 10.56 22.92
CA PHE A 52 -7.39 11.24 22.98
C PHE A 52 -7.15 12.23 21.84
N SER A 53 -8.01 12.20 20.81
CA SER A 53 -7.92 13.09 19.66
C SER A 53 -9.31 13.41 19.11
N GLU A 54 -9.42 14.49 18.35
CA GLU A 54 -10.68 14.87 17.70
C GLU A 54 -11.12 13.86 16.64
N LYS A 55 -10.16 13.11 16.05
CA LYS A 55 -10.40 12.17 14.94
C LYS A 55 -9.60 10.89 15.16
N LYS A 56 -10.11 9.77 14.61
CA LYS A 56 -9.37 8.52 14.45
C LYS A 56 -8.96 8.32 13.00
N LEU A 57 -7.82 7.72 12.81
CA LEU A 57 -7.37 7.16 11.54
C LEU A 57 -7.62 5.66 11.56
N ILE A 58 -8.61 5.21 10.82
CA ILE A 58 -9.05 3.81 10.79
C ILE A 58 -8.64 3.21 9.45
N VAL A 59 -7.89 2.13 9.51
CA VAL A 59 -7.48 1.33 8.35
C VAL A 59 -8.15 -0.03 8.43
N ILE A 60 -8.89 -0.42 7.40
CA ILE A 60 -9.56 -1.72 7.34
C ILE A 60 -9.02 -2.52 6.15
N ASP A 61 -8.38 -3.64 6.45
CA ASP A 61 -7.89 -4.58 5.45
C ASP A 61 -9.01 -5.51 4.97
N SER A 62 -9.08 -5.74 3.65
CA SER A 62 -9.91 -6.75 2.98
C SER A 62 -11.42 -6.64 3.20
N LEU A 63 -11.94 -5.43 3.47
CA LEU A 63 -13.37 -5.23 3.69
C LEU A 63 -14.20 -5.44 2.43
N LEU A 64 -13.76 -4.89 1.28
CA LEU A 64 -14.50 -5.03 0.02
C LEU A 64 -14.46 -6.49 -0.46
N THR A 65 -13.34 -7.17 -0.27
CA THR A 65 -13.19 -8.60 -0.55
C THR A 65 -14.16 -9.42 0.31
N LYS A 66 -14.30 -9.12 1.60
CA LYS A 66 -15.26 -9.77 2.49
C LYS A 66 -16.70 -9.51 2.05
N ILE A 67 -17.09 -8.26 1.83
CA ILE A 67 -18.42 -7.90 1.33
C ILE A 67 -18.75 -8.66 0.05
N GLN A 68 -17.80 -8.78 -0.86
CA GLN A 68 -17.99 -9.51 -2.11
C GLN A 68 -18.19 -11.02 -1.87
N SER A 69 -17.44 -11.63 -0.96
CA SER A 69 -17.56 -13.06 -0.67
C SER A 69 -18.90 -13.41 0.00
N GLU A 70 -19.48 -12.48 0.74
CA GLU A 70 -20.73 -12.63 1.48
C GLU A 70 -21.93 -11.92 0.77
N GLU A 71 -21.76 -11.47 -0.48
CA GLU A 71 -22.78 -10.72 -1.26
C GLU A 71 -24.15 -11.43 -1.28
N LYS A 72 -24.14 -12.76 -1.38
CA LYS A 72 -25.38 -13.57 -1.46
C LYS A 72 -26.21 -13.58 -0.16
N SER A 73 -25.61 -13.25 0.97
CA SER A 73 -26.33 -13.22 2.26
C SER A 73 -27.20 -11.99 2.41
N GLY A 74 -26.95 -10.91 1.64
CA GLY A 74 -27.57 -9.60 1.81
C GLY A 74 -27.16 -8.87 3.11
N GLU A 75 -26.28 -9.47 3.91
CA GLU A 75 -25.87 -8.93 5.21
C GLU A 75 -25.21 -7.55 5.09
N TRP A 76 -24.49 -7.31 3.99
CA TRP A 76 -23.73 -6.08 3.75
C TRP A 76 -24.48 -5.02 2.95
N ASP A 77 -25.76 -5.25 2.65
CA ASP A 77 -26.55 -4.30 1.86
C ASP A 77 -26.61 -2.92 2.55
N GLY A 78 -26.28 -1.87 1.80
CA GLY A 78 -26.23 -0.51 2.29
C GLY A 78 -25.13 -0.18 3.31
N PHE A 79 -24.26 -1.14 3.68
CA PHE A 79 -23.24 -0.93 4.71
C PHE A 79 -22.31 0.25 4.42
N LEU A 80 -21.73 0.31 3.24
CA LEU A 80 -20.81 1.39 2.85
C LEU A 80 -21.55 2.73 2.67
N ASN A 81 -22.81 2.71 2.21
CA ASN A 81 -23.65 3.91 2.11
C ASN A 81 -23.91 4.50 3.52
N ASN A 82 -24.17 3.64 4.50
CA ASN A 82 -24.35 4.07 5.89
C ASN A 82 -23.07 4.69 6.46
N ILE A 83 -21.90 4.12 6.14
CA ILE A 83 -20.61 4.69 6.53
C ILE A 83 -20.40 6.05 5.86
N GLN A 84 -20.61 6.14 4.54
CA GLN A 84 -20.41 7.38 3.79
C GLN A 84 -21.32 8.51 4.24
N SER A 85 -22.57 8.20 4.59
CA SER A 85 -23.56 9.17 5.10
C SER A 85 -23.40 9.48 6.59
N SER A 86 -22.50 8.81 7.31
CA SER A 86 -22.28 9.09 8.72
C SER A 86 -21.64 10.48 8.93
N GLU A 87 -22.01 11.16 10.01
CA GLU A 87 -21.46 12.45 10.43
C GLU A 87 -20.10 12.31 11.13
N SER A 88 -19.53 11.10 11.19
CA SER A 88 -18.23 10.87 11.82
C SER A 88 -17.12 11.64 11.10
N GLU A 89 -16.28 12.32 11.87
CA GLU A 89 -15.09 13.02 11.37
C GLU A 89 -13.86 12.10 11.24
N ASN A 90 -13.99 10.82 11.58
CA ASN A 90 -12.93 9.84 11.45
C ASN A 90 -12.49 9.70 9.99
N ILE A 91 -11.22 9.40 9.78
CA ILE A 91 -10.62 9.18 8.45
C ILE A 91 -10.56 7.67 8.20
N LEU A 92 -11.21 7.22 7.15
CA LEU A 92 -11.29 5.80 6.80
C LEU A 92 -10.46 5.48 5.56
N TYR A 93 -9.58 4.49 5.70
CA TYR A 93 -8.86 3.84 4.61
C TYR A 93 -9.28 2.39 4.50
N LEU A 94 -9.75 1.99 3.33
CA LEU A 94 -9.95 0.58 2.97
C LEU A 94 -8.74 0.11 2.18
N ILE A 95 -8.20 -1.04 2.55
CA ILE A 95 -7.00 -1.62 1.94
C ILE A 95 -7.36 -2.93 1.29
N GLU A 96 -7.15 -3.00 -0.03
CA GLU A 96 -7.42 -4.22 -0.82
C GLU A 96 -6.15 -4.63 -1.57
N LYS A 97 -5.61 -5.79 -1.21
CA LYS A 97 -4.41 -6.38 -1.81
C LYS A 97 -4.79 -7.53 -2.72
N PHE A 98 -4.24 -7.55 -3.93
CA PHE A 98 -4.55 -8.56 -4.93
C PHE A 98 -3.27 -9.20 -5.47
N GLU A 99 -3.30 -10.51 -5.72
CA GLU A 99 -2.20 -11.22 -6.38
C GLU A 99 -2.08 -10.85 -7.87
N SER A 100 -3.19 -10.43 -8.49
CA SER A 100 -3.21 -10.06 -9.90
C SER A 100 -4.04 -8.82 -10.19
N GLU A 101 -3.70 -8.11 -11.29
CA GLU A 101 -4.52 -7.00 -11.80
C GLU A 101 -5.92 -7.46 -12.26
N SER A 102 -6.09 -8.74 -12.63
CA SER A 102 -7.39 -9.27 -13.03
C SER A 102 -8.37 -9.33 -11.86
N ASP A 103 -7.89 -9.65 -10.66
CA ASP A 103 -8.72 -9.71 -9.45
C ASP A 103 -9.14 -8.30 -9.02
N LEU A 104 -8.23 -7.34 -9.07
CA LEU A 104 -8.53 -5.93 -8.87
C LEU A 104 -9.60 -5.43 -9.85
N ASN A 105 -9.44 -5.74 -11.15
CA ASN A 105 -10.40 -5.35 -12.16
C ASN A 105 -11.77 -6.06 -11.99
N SER A 106 -11.76 -7.28 -11.47
CA SER A 106 -12.99 -8.00 -11.12
C SER A 106 -13.74 -7.28 -10.01
N LEU A 107 -13.06 -6.88 -8.94
CA LEU A 107 -13.65 -6.09 -7.85
C LEU A 107 -14.24 -4.77 -8.37
N LYS A 108 -13.50 -4.02 -9.19
CA LYS A 108 -13.95 -2.71 -9.74
C LYS A 108 -15.20 -2.78 -10.60
N ARG A 109 -15.51 -3.92 -11.20
CA ARG A 109 -16.73 -4.13 -12.00
C ARG A 109 -17.99 -4.35 -11.17
N LYS A 110 -17.84 -4.54 -9.86
CA LYS A 110 -18.97 -4.79 -8.96
C LYS A 110 -19.80 -3.54 -8.70
N ASN A 111 -21.06 -3.75 -8.35
CA ASN A 111 -22.01 -2.68 -8.08
C ASN A 111 -21.57 -1.77 -6.92
N ILE A 112 -20.83 -2.32 -5.96
CA ILE A 112 -20.29 -1.58 -4.80
C ILE A 112 -19.49 -0.32 -5.22
N PHE A 113 -18.86 -0.32 -6.42
CA PHE A 113 -18.13 0.83 -6.95
C PHE A 113 -19.02 1.86 -7.64
N LYS A 114 -20.30 1.54 -7.90
CA LYS A 114 -21.23 2.47 -8.54
C LYS A 114 -21.90 3.40 -7.55
N ASP A 115 -22.13 2.90 -6.33
CA ASP A 115 -22.96 3.55 -5.34
C ASP A 115 -22.14 4.33 -4.30
N ILE A 116 -20.82 4.09 -4.24
CA ILE A 116 -19.91 4.69 -3.27
C ILE A 116 -18.89 5.59 -3.97
N ASN A 117 -18.73 6.80 -3.45
CA ASN A 117 -17.71 7.73 -3.94
C ASN A 117 -16.38 7.48 -3.19
N PHE A 118 -15.54 6.62 -3.75
CA PHE A 118 -14.20 6.35 -3.22
C PHE A 118 -13.16 7.35 -3.74
N ILE A 119 -12.26 7.79 -2.86
CA ILE A 119 -10.98 8.37 -3.28
C ILE A 119 -10.00 7.21 -3.47
N ILE A 120 -9.69 6.88 -4.73
CA ILE A 120 -8.95 5.66 -5.07
C ILE A 120 -7.48 5.96 -5.32
N LYS A 121 -6.60 5.21 -4.64
CA LYS A 121 -5.16 5.15 -4.91
C LYS A 121 -4.74 3.73 -5.26
N GLU A 122 -4.31 3.53 -6.50
CA GLU A 122 -3.86 2.23 -6.99
C GLU A 122 -2.34 2.14 -6.95
N LEU A 123 -1.85 1.06 -6.36
CA LEU A 123 -0.43 0.76 -6.21
C LEU A 123 -0.14 -0.63 -6.78
N ASN A 124 0.13 -0.70 -8.08
CA ASN A 124 0.39 -1.95 -8.77
C ASN A 124 1.89 -2.15 -9.02
N VAL A 125 2.32 -3.42 -9.06
CA VAL A 125 3.63 -3.77 -9.63
C VAL A 125 3.59 -3.41 -11.11
N PRO A 126 4.50 -2.57 -11.61
CA PRO A 126 4.48 -2.18 -13.01
C PRO A 126 4.59 -3.38 -13.94
N SER A 127 3.71 -3.48 -14.92
CA SER A 127 3.68 -4.51 -15.94
C SER A 127 3.76 -3.92 -17.35
N GLY A 128 4.17 -4.73 -18.32
CA GLY A 128 4.20 -4.35 -19.73
C GLY A 128 5.21 -3.25 -20.09
N ARG A 129 4.89 -2.54 -21.19
CA ARG A 129 5.77 -1.49 -21.75
C ARG A 129 5.93 -0.33 -20.77
N GLY A 130 7.17 0.10 -20.52
CA GLY A 130 7.49 1.19 -19.57
C GLY A 130 7.60 0.75 -18.10
N SER A 131 7.47 -0.54 -17.78
CA SER A 131 7.61 -1.03 -16.40
C SER A 131 9.00 -0.74 -15.82
N PHE A 132 10.05 -0.92 -16.63
CA PHE A 132 11.43 -0.65 -16.20
C PHE A 132 11.67 0.82 -15.90
N GLU A 133 11.09 1.73 -16.66
CA GLU A 133 11.18 3.17 -16.40
C GLU A 133 10.55 3.53 -15.04
N LYS A 134 9.39 2.98 -14.74
CA LYS A 134 8.71 3.20 -13.45
C LYS A 134 9.55 2.69 -12.27
N ILE A 135 10.16 1.51 -12.41
CA ILE A 135 11.05 0.94 -11.38
C ILE A 135 12.30 1.82 -11.24
N ASN A 136 12.92 2.22 -12.35
CA ASN A 136 14.09 3.09 -12.34
C ASN A 136 13.81 4.43 -11.65
N ASN A 137 12.66 5.05 -11.91
CA ASN A 137 12.24 6.29 -11.27
C ASN A 137 12.06 6.09 -9.76
N TRP A 138 11.47 4.96 -9.35
CA TRP A 138 11.29 4.64 -7.95
C TRP A 138 12.66 4.39 -7.26
N VAL A 139 13.56 3.60 -7.87
CA VAL A 139 14.93 3.38 -7.36
C VAL A 139 15.66 4.71 -7.20
N THR A 140 15.60 5.58 -8.22
CA THR A 140 16.22 6.92 -8.16
C THR A 140 15.65 7.78 -7.03
N SER A 141 14.36 7.67 -6.76
CA SER A 141 13.72 8.34 -5.62
C SER A 141 14.28 7.82 -4.28
N LYS A 142 14.45 6.51 -4.16
CA LYS A 142 15.01 5.87 -2.96
C LYS A 142 16.49 6.15 -2.77
N GLU A 143 17.28 6.23 -3.85
CA GLU A 143 18.68 6.70 -3.80
C GLU A 143 18.79 8.05 -3.13
N LYS A 144 17.95 9.00 -3.55
CA LYS A 144 17.91 10.34 -2.95
C LYS A 144 17.51 10.31 -1.47
N GLN A 145 16.48 9.52 -1.15
CA GLN A 145 15.99 9.37 0.22
C GLN A 145 17.06 8.80 1.17
N TYR A 146 17.86 7.84 0.69
CA TYR A 146 18.88 7.14 1.47
C TYR A 146 20.28 7.75 1.35
N GLY A 147 20.43 8.85 0.61
CA GLY A 147 21.72 9.51 0.41
C GLY A 147 22.73 8.67 -0.37
N LEU A 148 22.25 7.77 -1.23
CA LEU A 148 23.08 6.90 -2.05
C LEU A 148 23.52 7.60 -3.35
N LYS A 149 24.65 7.16 -3.89
CA LYS A 149 25.18 7.55 -5.20
C LYS A 149 25.55 6.30 -5.98
N LEU A 150 24.57 5.78 -6.75
CA LEU A 150 24.76 4.60 -7.58
C LEU A 150 25.19 4.97 -9.00
N THR A 151 26.06 4.19 -9.59
CA THR A 151 26.36 4.25 -11.03
C THR A 151 25.16 3.74 -11.84
N SER A 152 25.12 4.04 -13.14
CA SER A 152 24.08 3.51 -14.03
C SER A 152 24.06 1.98 -14.07
N ASN A 153 25.24 1.33 -13.99
CA ASN A 153 25.36 -0.12 -13.96
C ASN A 153 24.78 -0.70 -12.68
N GLN A 154 25.14 -0.15 -11.52
CA GLN A 154 24.62 -0.57 -10.23
C GLN A 154 23.09 -0.42 -10.15
N ARG A 155 22.56 0.69 -10.67
CA ARG A 155 21.11 0.91 -10.72
C ARG A 155 20.41 -0.10 -11.63
N SER A 156 21.04 -0.48 -12.75
CA SER A 156 20.46 -1.45 -13.68
C SER A 156 20.23 -2.83 -13.04
N VAL A 157 21.05 -3.25 -12.08
CA VAL A 157 20.85 -4.49 -11.31
C VAL A 157 19.50 -4.47 -10.61
N PHE A 158 19.14 -3.38 -9.95
CA PHE A 158 17.83 -3.25 -9.29
C PHE A 158 16.67 -3.23 -10.28
N VAL A 159 16.86 -2.65 -11.44
CA VAL A 159 15.78 -2.48 -12.44
C VAL A 159 15.50 -3.79 -13.19
N TYR A 160 16.54 -4.55 -13.53
CA TYR A 160 16.42 -5.71 -14.42
C TYR A 160 16.48 -7.05 -13.70
N ASP A 161 17.30 -7.18 -12.64
CA ASP A 161 17.58 -8.45 -12.00
C ASP A 161 16.73 -8.73 -10.75
N SER A 162 16.01 -7.71 -10.23
CA SER A 162 15.20 -7.83 -9.02
C SER A 162 13.84 -8.55 -9.20
N ASN A 163 13.50 -8.95 -10.42
CA ASN A 163 12.17 -9.46 -10.75
C ASN A 163 11.01 -8.54 -10.29
N ARG A 164 11.25 -7.23 -10.24
CA ARG A 164 10.29 -6.20 -9.81
C ARG A 164 9.85 -6.33 -8.33
N ASP A 165 10.65 -6.99 -7.53
CA ASP A 165 10.40 -7.11 -6.09
C ASP A 165 10.84 -5.82 -5.37
N TYR A 166 9.89 -4.94 -5.11
CA TYR A 166 10.13 -3.65 -4.46
C TYR A 166 10.68 -3.80 -3.03
N LEU A 167 10.24 -4.83 -2.30
CA LEU A 167 10.73 -5.10 -0.95
C LEU A 167 12.19 -5.54 -0.99
N LEU A 168 12.54 -6.44 -1.90
CA LEU A 168 13.92 -6.87 -2.12
C LEU A 168 14.80 -5.68 -2.48
N ILE A 169 14.40 -4.87 -3.47
CA ILE A 169 15.17 -3.68 -3.87
C ILE A 169 15.37 -2.74 -2.68
N GLU A 170 14.33 -2.43 -1.92
CA GLU A 170 14.44 -1.49 -0.79
C GLU A 170 15.37 -2.02 0.29
N ASN A 171 15.31 -3.31 0.62
CA ASN A 171 16.22 -3.92 1.58
C ASN A 171 17.69 -3.86 1.12
N GLU A 172 17.96 -4.09 -0.16
CA GLU A 172 19.31 -3.97 -0.72
C GLU A 172 19.82 -2.52 -0.70
N LEU A 173 18.96 -1.55 -1.06
CA LEU A 173 19.31 -0.13 -0.98
C LEU A 173 19.60 0.32 0.45
N LEU A 174 18.84 -0.17 1.43
CA LEU A 174 19.10 0.09 2.86
C LEU A 174 20.44 -0.49 3.32
N LYS A 175 20.80 -1.71 2.90
CA LYS A 175 22.11 -2.28 3.19
C LYS A 175 23.24 -1.42 2.63
N LEU A 176 23.11 -0.99 1.38
CA LEU A 176 24.08 -0.10 0.73
C LEU A 176 24.18 1.25 1.45
N SER A 177 23.06 1.83 1.85
CA SER A 177 23.05 3.10 2.59
C SER A 177 23.79 3.00 3.92
N ASN A 178 23.52 1.93 4.68
CA ASN A 178 24.20 1.69 5.94
C ASN A 178 25.72 1.46 5.78
N PHE A 179 26.12 0.81 4.67
CA PHE A 179 27.54 0.57 4.35
C PHE A 179 28.25 1.83 3.88
N SER A 180 27.65 2.55 2.94
CA SER A 180 28.29 3.69 2.26
C SER A 180 28.52 4.88 3.18
N ASN A 181 27.64 5.07 4.15
CA ASN A 181 27.63 6.25 5.02
C ASN A 181 27.77 7.57 4.22
N GLY A 182 27.05 7.66 3.08
CA GLY A 182 27.04 8.80 2.16
C GLY A 182 28.20 8.89 1.17
N LYS A 183 29.12 7.91 1.15
CA LYS A 183 30.23 7.83 0.19
C LYS A 183 29.80 7.07 -1.07
N GLU A 184 30.54 7.27 -2.15
CA GLU A 184 30.38 6.45 -3.37
C GLU A 184 30.78 4.99 -3.10
N ILE A 185 30.04 4.07 -3.71
CA ILE A 185 30.23 2.62 -3.57
C ILE A 185 30.94 2.12 -4.83
N ASN A 186 32.11 1.51 -4.66
CA ASN A 186 32.81 0.89 -5.78
C ASN A 186 32.10 -0.42 -6.20
N GLU A 187 32.47 -0.96 -7.36
CA GLU A 187 31.84 -2.16 -7.94
C GLU A 187 32.07 -3.43 -7.11
N ASP A 188 33.24 -3.56 -6.47
CA ASP A 188 33.57 -4.71 -5.64
C ASP A 188 32.74 -4.73 -4.38
N ASP A 189 32.63 -3.61 -3.69
CA ASP A 189 31.79 -3.47 -2.49
C ASP A 189 30.30 -3.67 -2.84
N PHE A 190 29.84 -3.09 -3.96
CA PHE A 190 28.47 -3.29 -4.43
C PHE A 190 28.16 -4.77 -4.65
N ASN A 191 29.03 -5.48 -5.39
CA ASN A 191 28.85 -6.90 -5.69
C ASN A 191 28.92 -7.80 -4.45
N ASN A 192 29.66 -7.39 -3.42
CA ASN A 192 29.76 -8.12 -2.15
C ASN A 192 28.54 -7.92 -1.25
N ILE A 193 27.88 -6.77 -1.33
CA ILE A 193 26.76 -6.41 -0.45
C ILE A 193 25.42 -6.80 -1.05
N VAL A 194 25.23 -6.55 -2.35
CA VAL A 194 23.97 -6.79 -3.06
C VAL A 194 23.79 -8.26 -3.37
N SER A 195 22.70 -8.82 -2.85
CA SER A 195 22.37 -10.25 -2.97
C SER A 195 21.38 -10.55 -4.11
N ILE A 196 21.06 -9.58 -4.95
CA ILE A 196 20.23 -9.81 -6.14
C ILE A 196 21.04 -10.70 -7.11
N SER A 197 20.55 -11.92 -7.34
CA SER A 197 21.20 -12.84 -8.26
C SER A 197 21.09 -12.30 -9.69
N LYS A 198 22.24 -12.11 -10.32
CA LYS A 198 22.32 -11.86 -11.75
C LYS A 198 21.88 -13.15 -12.46
N ASN A 199 20.68 -13.15 -13.06
CA ASN A 199 20.22 -14.20 -13.97
C ASN A 199 20.93 -14.08 -15.33
#